data_83beafa8438cfa49da1d58f43414eb42
#
_entry.id   83beafa8438cfa49da1d58f43414eb42
#
_cell.length_a   1.000
_cell.length_b   1.000
_cell.length_c   1.000
_cell.angle_alpha   90.00
_cell.angle_beta   90.00
_cell.angle_gamma   90.00
#
_symmetry.space_group_name_H-M   'P 1'
#
loop_
_entity.id
_entity.type
_entity.pdbx_description
1 polymer ?
#
loop_
_entity_poly.entity_id
_entity_poly.type
_entity_poly.pdbx_seq_one_letter_code
_entity_poly.pdbx_strand_id
1 'polypeptide(L)'
;MSWNPLRKLSLIQRPPELDSQTQNAHESLERLIADFDSAENATKSLHQAAKKLLDQILCMGKFETKLTDELTSANLFDNHEYMKSLLEEWHSFAFVANTIGDEYVISLQKTLIEPLKQLKHTFAELRAAIRLHETIQLDVIKFQRKVSSYNEKEKTGSNLVKLQEAKQSLDASHKEYSRRTQTLVNDLSNFLAGSEKVLQPLLEGFIAAEVAWVRACKRALDTRSHMCLTNAPGATPAQSAPSQQNQIPPQQPLSPLDRMKNIEDTFRALGALSIASSDTSNK
;
A
#
# COMPACT_ATOMS: atom_id res chain seq x y z
N MET A 1 -4.23 11.44 -11.78
CA MET A 1 -3.92 12.84 -12.16
C MET A 1 -5.00 13.73 -11.57
N SER A 2 -4.66 14.52 -10.54
CA SER A 2 -5.60 15.49 -9.95
C SER A 2 -5.69 16.69 -10.89
N TRP A 3 -6.83 16.84 -11.55
CA TRP A 3 -7.11 17.96 -12.42
C TRP A 3 -7.48 19.18 -11.56
N ASN A 4 -6.54 20.10 -11.35
CA ASN A 4 -6.82 21.36 -10.66
C ASN A 4 -6.80 22.50 -11.70
N PRO A 5 -7.98 22.97 -12.18
CA PRO A 5 -8.08 24.01 -13.18
C PRO A 5 -7.53 25.36 -12.70
N LEU A 6 -7.52 25.62 -11.39
CA LEU A 6 -6.99 26.85 -10.79
C LEU A 6 -5.47 26.93 -10.93
N ARG A 7 -4.75 25.79 -10.85
CA ARG A 7 -3.29 25.74 -11.02
C ARG A 7 -2.84 26.10 -12.45
N LYS A 8 -3.65 25.80 -13.48
CA LYS A 8 -3.39 26.24 -14.86
C LYS A 8 -3.58 27.75 -15.04
N LEU A 9 -4.51 28.36 -14.31
CA LEU A 9 -4.73 29.79 -14.36
C LEU A 9 -3.62 30.60 -13.66
N SER A 10 -3.07 30.06 -12.53
CA SER A 10 -1.96 30.72 -11.83
C SER A 10 -0.64 30.64 -12.59
N LEU A 11 -0.39 29.56 -13.37
CA LEU A 11 0.79 29.42 -14.23
C LEU A 11 0.80 30.35 -15.47
N ILE A 12 -0.36 30.86 -15.89
CA ILE A 12 -0.51 31.73 -17.06
C ILE A 12 -0.48 33.21 -16.66
N GLN A 13 -0.74 33.55 -15.41
CA GLN A 13 -0.78 34.90 -14.93
C GLN A 13 0.55 35.25 -14.25
N ARG A 14 1.21 36.29 -14.80
CA ARG A 14 2.42 36.86 -14.19
C ARG A 14 2.18 37.09 -12.70
N PRO A 15 3.05 36.58 -11.82
CA PRO A 15 2.90 36.81 -10.38
C PRO A 15 2.80 38.31 -10.12
N PRO A 16 2.05 38.73 -9.11
CA PRO A 16 1.98 40.15 -8.75
C PRO A 16 3.39 40.70 -8.54
N GLU A 17 3.62 41.96 -8.85
CA GLU A 17 4.88 42.68 -8.52
C GLU A 17 5.02 42.62 -6.99
N LEU A 18 5.78 41.65 -6.52
CA LEU A 18 6.07 41.41 -5.12
C LEU A 18 7.48 41.96 -4.82
N ASP A 19 7.69 42.39 -3.60
CA ASP A 19 9.05 42.68 -3.11
C ASP A 19 9.91 41.40 -3.16
N SER A 20 11.23 41.56 -3.28
CA SER A 20 12.17 40.45 -3.48
C SER A 20 12.05 39.39 -2.39
N GLN A 21 11.69 39.75 -1.16
CA GLN A 21 11.52 38.83 -0.04
C GLN A 21 10.25 37.97 -0.20
N THR A 22 9.15 38.55 -0.60
CA THR A 22 7.89 37.83 -0.88
C THR A 22 8.00 36.96 -2.12
N GLN A 23 8.79 37.36 -3.12
CA GLN A 23 9.06 36.54 -4.30
C GLN A 23 9.86 35.27 -3.96
N ASN A 24 10.92 35.41 -3.17
CA ASN A 24 11.71 34.25 -2.69
C ASN A 24 10.86 33.30 -1.86
N ALA A 25 9.98 33.82 -1.00
CA ALA A 25 9.04 33.02 -0.19
C ALA A 25 8.02 32.30 -1.10
N HIS A 26 7.56 32.94 -2.17
CA HIS A 26 6.65 32.32 -3.14
C HIS A 26 7.31 31.17 -3.91
N GLU A 27 8.53 31.35 -4.41
CA GLU A 27 9.29 30.28 -5.07
C GLU A 27 9.57 29.10 -4.14
N SER A 28 9.90 29.38 -2.88
CA SER A 28 10.04 28.35 -1.84
C SER A 28 8.74 27.59 -1.61
N LEU A 29 7.61 28.32 -1.54
CA LEU A 29 6.29 27.72 -1.36
C LEU A 29 5.90 26.82 -2.53
N GLU A 30 6.17 27.21 -3.77
CA GLU A 30 5.88 26.35 -4.94
C GLU A 30 6.62 25.02 -4.89
N ARG A 31 7.90 25.03 -4.47
CA ARG A 31 8.68 23.78 -4.28
C ARG A 31 8.07 22.92 -3.18
N LEU A 32 7.76 23.50 -2.03
CA LEU A 32 7.15 22.79 -0.90
C LEU A 32 5.76 22.21 -1.28
N ILE A 33 4.98 22.90 -2.09
CA ILE A 33 3.70 22.38 -2.61
C ILE A 33 3.94 21.18 -3.54
N ALA A 34 4.97 21.21 -4.37
CA ALA A 34 5.30 20.08 -5.25
C ALA A 34 5.74 18.85 -4.44
N ASP A 35 6.58 19.05 -3.42
CA ASP A 35 7.00 17.98 -2.51
C ASP A 35 5.81 17.43 -1.70
N PHE A 36 4.93 18.31 -1.24
CA PHE A 36 3.69 17.94 -0.55
C PHE A 36 2.76 17.12 -1.47
N ASP A 37 2.58 17.52 -2.73
CA ASP A 37 1.79 16.77 -3.72
C ASP A 37 2.35 15.36 -3.93
N SER A 38 3.67 15.24 -4.00
CA SER A 38 4.36 13.96 -4.12
C SER A 38 4.12 13.08 -2.89
N ALA A 39 4.32 13.63 -1.69
CA ALA A 39 4.11 12.92 -0.43
C ALA A 39 2.64 12.50 -0.23
N GLU A 40 1.68 13.36 -0.56
CA GLU A 40 0.25 13.04 -0.51
C GLU A 40 -0.10 11.88 -1.44
N ASN A 41 0.39 11.90 -2.69
CA ASN A 41 0.14 10.83 -3.66
C ASN A 41 0.79 9.51 -3.23
N ALA A 42 2.02 9.55 -2.74
CA ALA A 42 2.70 8.36 -2.21
C ALA A 42 1.92 7.76 -1.02
N THR A 43 1.48 8.58 -0.08
CA THR A 43 0.66 8.13 1.06
C THR A 43 -0.67 7.52 0.64
N LYS A 44 -1.34 8.11 -0.36
CA LYS A 44 -2.58 7.55 -0.92
C LYS A 44 -2.35 6.19 -1.57
N SER A 45 -1.28 6.06 -2.35
CA SER A 45 -0.90 4.82 -3.02
C SER A 45 -0.54 3.73 -2.00
N LEU A 46 0.24 4.06 -0.97
CA LEU A 46 0.59 3.16 0.11
C LEU A 46 -0.64 2.66 0.86
N HIS A 47 -1.55 3.56 1.23
CA HIS A 47 -2.79 3.18 1.90
C HIS A 47 -3.68 2.25 1.03
N GLN A 48 -3.74 2.48 -0.28
CA GLN A 48 -4.48 1.61 -1.21
C GLN A 48 -3.82 0.24 -1.35
N ALA A 49 -2.48 0.20 -1.46
CA ALA A 49 -1.72 -1.04 -1.55
C ALA A 49 -1.87 -1.88 -0.27
N ALA A 50 -1.77 -1.23 0.91
CA ALA A 50 -1.97 -1.89 2.20
C ALA A 50 -3.38 -2.51 2.33
N LYS A 51 -4.43 -1.80 1.91
CA LYS A 51 -5.79 -2.37 1.88
C LYS A 51 -5.91 -3.59 0.97
N LYS A 52 -5.34 -3.52 -0.23
CA LYS A 52 -5.35 -4.66 -1.15
C LYS A 52 -4.61 -5.86 -0.57
N LEU A 53 -3.51 -5.64 0.15
CA LEU A 53 -2.79 -6.70 0.84
C LEU A 53 -3.68 -7.40 1.87
N LEU A 54 -4.39 -6.64 2.71
CA LEU A 54 -5.35 -7.22 3.66
C LEU A 54 -6.43 -8.06 2.98
N ASP A 55 -7.04 -7.52 1.92
CA ASP A 55 -8.09 -8.23 1.17
C ASP A 55 -7.56 -9.54 0.58
N GLN A 56 -6.32 -9.54 0.05
CA GLN A 56 -5.70 -10.74 -0.53
C GLN A 56 -5.41 -11.81 0.51
N ILE A 57 -4.93 -11.44 1.71
CA ILE A 57 -4.67 -12.38 2.79
C ILE A 57 -5.97 -13.05 3.25
N LEU A 58 -7.02 -12.26 3.45
CA LEU A 58 -8.35 -12.79 3.81
C LEU A 58 -8.93 -13.70 2.71
N CYS A 59 -8.72 -13.35 1.45
CA CYS A 59 -9.15 -14.19 0.32
C CYS A 59 -8.36 -15.51 0.26
N MET A 60 -7.05 -15.46 0.48
CA MET A 60 -6.20 -16.66 0.46
C MET A 60 -6.67 -17.71 1.47
N GLY A 61 -6.89 -17.31 2.73
CA GLY A 61 -7.39 -18.23 3.76
C GLY A 61 -8.73 -18.86 3.39
N LYS A 62 -9.66 -18.08 2.82
CA LYS A 62 -10.95 -18.59 2.35
C LYS A 62 -10.81 -19.60 1.20
N PHE A 63 -9.90 -19.33 0.26
CA PHE A 63 -9.67 -20.24 -0.87
C PHE A 63 -9.00 -21.54 -0.44
N GLU A 64 -8.05 -21.49 0.49
CA GLU A 64 -7.43 -22.70 1.05
C GLU A 64 -8.44 -23.57 1.80
N THR A 65 -9.26 -22.95 2.64
CA THR A 65 -10.34 -23.69 3.35
C THR A 65 -11.30 -24.30 2.35
N LYS A 66 -11.77 -23.52 1.38
CA LYS A 66 -12.69 -24.04 0.36
C LYS A 66 -12.08 -25.19 -0.45
N LEU A 67 -10.81 -25.10 -0.83
CA LEU A 67 -10.12 -26.17 -1.56
C LEU A 67 -10.09 -27.48 -0.75
N THR A 68 -9.75 -27.39 0.53
CA THR A 68 -9.72 -28.58 1.41
C THR A 68 -11.11 -29.15 1.66
N ASP A 69 -12.14 -28.31 1.81
CA ASP A 69 -13.53 -28.75 1.95
C ASP A 69 -14.02 -29.48 0.69
N GLU A 70 -13.72 -28.96 -0.49
CA GLU A 70 -14.10 -29.57 -1.78
C GLU A 70 -13.41 -30.93 -1.97
N LEU A 71 -12.12 -31.03 -1.63
CA LEU A 71 -11.36 -32.28 -1.72
C LEU A 71 -11.89 -33.34 -0.73
N THR A 72 -12.27 -32.92 0.48
CA THR A 72 -12.86 -33.80 1.48
C THR A 72 -14.24 -34.27 1.04
N SER A 73 -15.07 -33.39 0.50
CA SER A 73 -16.44 -33.70 0.05
C SER A 73 -16.50 -34.58 -1.19
N ALA A 74 -15.43 -34.56 -2.00
CA ALA A 74 -15.39 -35.33 -3.25
C ALA A 74 -15.21 -36.84 -3.06
N ASN A 75 -14.95 -37.31 -1.83
CA ASN A 75 -14.75 -38.72 -1.47
C ASN A 75 -13.71 -39.45 -2.36
N LEU A 76 -12.77 -38.68 -2.94
CA LEU A 76 -11.77 -39.20 -3.89
C LEU A 76 -10.78 -40.19 -3.25
N PHE A 77 -10.64 -40.11 -1.93
CA PHE A 77 -9.62 -40.82 -1.17
C PHE A 77 -10.20 -41.79 -0.12
N ASP A 78 -11.50 -42.12 -0.17
CA ASP A 78 -12.17 -42.96 0.84
C ASP A 78 -11.50 -44.35 1.01
N ASN A 79 -10.91 -44.87 -0.05
CA ASN A 79 -10.22 -46.17 -0.04
C ASN A 79 -8.70 -46.04 0.24
N HIS A 80 -8.21 -44.82 0.53
CA HIS A 80 -6.78 -44.56 0.71
C HIS A 80 -6.54 -43.85 2.04
N GLU A 81 -6.46 -44.63 3.15
CA GLU A 81 -6.33 -44.11 4.51
C GLU A 81 -5.22 -43.08 4.68
N TYR A 82 -4.06 -43.32 4.05
CA TYR A 82 -2.94 -42.36 4.07
C TYR A 82 -3.30 -41.02 3.44
N MET A 83 -3.95 -41.03 2.28
CA MET A 83 -4.35 -39.80 1.58
C MET A 83 -5.44 -39.05 2.35
N LYS A 84 -6.34 -39.76 2.97
CA LYS A 84 -7.38 -39.19 3.84
C LYS A 84 -6.75 -38.50 5.04
N SER A 85 -5.84 -39.16 5.74
CA SER A 85 -5.10 -38.58 6.87
C SER A 85 -4.31 -37.31 6.44
N LEU A 86 -3.63 -37.36 5.29
CA LEU A 86 -2.90 -36.21 4.75
C LEU A 86 -3.83 -35.03 4.44
N LEU A 87 -5.02 -35.28 3.90
CA LEU A 87 -6.02 -34.26 3.62
C LEU A 87 -6.60 -33.63 4.90
N GLU A 88 -6.87 -34.44 5.93
CA GLU A 88 -7.31 -33.99 7.24
C GLU A 88 -6.25 -33.11 7.92
N GLU A 89 -4.97 -33.48 7.81
CA GLU A 89 -3.85 -32.66 8.30
C GLU A 89 -3.77 -31.33 7.56
N TRP A 90 -3.92 -31.36 6.22
CA TRP A 90 -3.92 -30.14 5.41
C TRP A 90 -5.11 -29.23 5.73
N HIS A 91 -6.31 -29.78 5.87
CA HIS A 91 -7.50 -29.02 6.28
C HIS A 91 -7.28 -28.34 7.64
N SER A 92 -6.74 -29.11 8.62
CA SER A 92 -6.42 -28.56 9.93
C SER A 92 -5.33 -27.46 9.86
N PHE A 93 -4.35 -27.59 8.96
CA PHE A 93 -3.36 -26.53 8.72
C PHE A 93 -4.02 -25.29 8.11
N ALA A 94 -4.85 -25.44 7.08
CA ALA A 94 -5.55 -24.33 6.44
C ALA A 94 -6.39 -23.52 7.44
N PHE A 95 -7.06 -24.20 8.37
CA PHE A 95 -7.80 -23.54 9.44
C PHE A 95 -6.89 -22.70 10.37
N VAL A 96 -5.74 -23.25 10.78
CA VAL A 96 -4.78 -22.53 11.63
C VAL A 96 -4.13 -21.38 10.85
N ALA A 97 -3.77 -21.60 9.58
CA ALA A 97 -3.20 -20.55 8.72
C ALA A 97 -4.18 -19.37 8.52
N ASN A 98 -5.48 -19.68 8.38
CA ASN A 98 -6.51 -18.65 8.30
C ASN A 98 -6.61 -17.83 9.61
N THR A 99 -6.58 -18.50 10.77
CA THR A 99 -6.58 -17.80 12.08
C THR A 99 -5.35 -16.88 12.24
N ILE A 100 -4.16 -17.37 11.84
CA ILE A 100 -2.93 -16.57 11.84
C ILE A 100 -3.05 -15.38 10.87
N GLY A 101 -3.70 -15.58 9.71
CA GLY A 101 -4.01 -14.53 8.75
C GLY A 101 -4.92 -13.45 9.33
N ASP A 102 -5.98 -13.82 10.05
CA ASP A 102 -6.89 -12.90 10.71
C ASP A 102 -6.16 -12.05 11.78
N GLU A 103 -5.30 -12.66 12.59
CA GLU A 103 -4.48 -11.95 13.59
C GLU A 103 -3.53 -10.94 12.92
N TYR A 104 -2.93 -11.33 11.80
CA TYR A 104 -2.06 -10.45 11.02
C TYR A 104 -2.85 -9.28 10.43
N VAL A 105 -4.04 -9.50 9.88
CA VAL A 105 -4.93 -8.45 9.38
C VAL A 105 -5.27 -7.44 10.48
N ILE A 106 -5.61 -7.91 11.69
CA ILE A 106 -5.88 -7.03 12.84
C ILE A 106 -4.63 -6.21 13.20
N SER A 107 -3.45 -6.83 13.17
CA SER A 107 -2.19 -6.14 13.44
C SER A 107 -1.92 -5.05 12.42
N LEU A 108 -2.02 -5.36 11.10
CA LEU A 108 -1.85 -4.38 10.03
C LEU A 108 -2.86 -3.24 10.07
N GLN A 109 -4.11 -3.55 10.41
CA GLN A 109 -5.14 -2.51 10.56
C GLN A 109 -4.70 -1.46 11.58
N LYS A 110 -4.15 -1.90 12.71
CA LYS A 110 -3.72 -1.01 13.81
C LYS A 110 -2.40 -0.31 13.52
N THR A 111 -1.42 -1.02 12.98
CA THR A 111 -0.05 -0.51 12.84
C THR A 111 0.19 0.28 11.56
N LEU A 112 -0.61 0.04 10.51
CA LEU A 112 -0.39 0.68 9.21
C LEU A 112 -1.63 1.43 8.70
N ILE A 113 -2.80 0.79 8.65
CA ILE A 113 -3.99 1.37 7.99
C ILE A 113 -4.52 2.59 8.75
N GLU A 114 -4.75 2.47 10.06
CA GLU A 114 -5.29 3.57 10.87
C GLU A 114 -4.33 4.77 10.94
N PRO A 115 -3.02 4.62 11.18
CA PRO A 115 -2.09 5.75 11.11
C PRO A 115 -2.02 6.40 9.73
N LEU A 116 -2.03 5.63 8.63
CA LEU A 116 -2.08 6.20 7.27
C LEU A 116 -3.38 6.97 7.02
N LYS A 117 -4.49 6.55 7.61
CA LYS A 117 -5.75 7.26 7.55
C LYS A 117 -5.69 8.60 8.29
N GLN A 118 -5.06 8.63 9.48
CA GLN A 118 -4.81 9.88 10.21
C GLN A 118 -3.91 10.82 9.42
N LEU A 119 -2.83 10.31 8.85
CA LEU A 119 -1.93 11.10 7.99
C LEU A 119 -2.67 11.70 6.78
N LYS A 120 -3.59 10.95 6.17
CA LYS A 120 -4.47 11.49 5.10
C LYS A 120 -5.35 12.64 5.56
N HIS A 121 -5.79 12.66 6.82
CA HIS A 121 -6.56 13.77 7.37
C HIS A 121 -5.70 15.03 7.46
N THR A 122 -4.48 14.92 7.97
CA THR A 122 -3.53 16.05 8.01
C THR A 122 -3.21 16.60 6.62
N PHE A 123 -3.05 15.70 5.60
CA PHE A 123 -2.92 16.15 4.20
C PHE A 123 -4.15 16.94 3.73
N ALA A 124 -5.36 16.55 4.12
CA ALA A 124 -6.57 17.25 3.72
C ALA A 124 -6.67 18.66 4.36
N GLU A 125 -6.25 18.83 5.60
CA GLU A 125 -6.20 20.12 6.29
C GLU A 125 -5.18 21.06 5.62
N LEU A 126 -3.96 20.60 5.38
CA LEU A 126 -2.94 21.39 4.68
C LEU A 126 -3.37 21.71 3.23
N ARG A 127 -4.06 20.80 2.55
CA ARG A 127 -4.64 21.04 1.23
C ARG A 127 -5.69 22.17 1.26
N ALA A 128 -6.50 22.25 2.31
CA ALA A 128 -7.46 23.34 2.51
C ALA A 128 -6.73 24.69 2.71
N ALA A 129 -5.63 24.70 3.47
CA ALA A 129 -4.80 25.90 3.66
C ALA A 129 -4.15 26.37 2.33
N ILE A 130 -3.66 25.44 1.50
CA ILE A 130 -3.12 25.76 0.17
C ILE A 130 -4.21 26.40 -0.71
N ARG A 131 -5.40 25.82 -0.75
CA ARG A 131 -6.53 26.40 -1.53
C ARG A 131 -6.92 27.80 -1.06
N LEU A 132 -6.94 28.03 0.24
CA LEU A 132 -7.22 29.35 0.79
C LEU A 132 -6.14 30.36 0.37
N HIS A 133 -4.86 29.98 0.39
CA HIS A 133 -3.76 30.81 -0.10
C HIS A 133 -3.93 31.15 -1.59
N GLU A 134 -4.27 30.16 -2.45
CA GLU A 134 -4.57 30.36 -3.86
C GLU A 134 -5.72 31.38 -4.06
N THR A 135 -6.75 31.33 -3.24
CA THR A 135 -7.87 32.28 -3.29
C THR A 135 -7.41 33.71 -2.98
N ILE A 136 -6.57 33.89 -1.96
CA ILE A 136 -6.02 35.22 -1.60
C ILE A 136 -5.12 35.75 -2.72
N GLN A 137 -4.33 34.88 -3.37
CA GLN A 137 -3.53 35.25 -4.54
C GLN A 137 -4.40 35.81 -5.69
N LEU A 138 -5.54 35.17 -5.96
CA LEU A 138 -6.50 35.63 -6.94
C LEU A 138 -7.10 37.00 -6.57
N ASP A 139 -7.35 37.25 -5.29
CA ASP A 139 -7.84 38.57 -4.83
C ASP A 139 -6.78 39.65 -5.02
N VAL A 140 -5.52 39.41 -4.74
CA VAL A 140 -4.42 40.33 -5.05
C VAL A 140 -4.41 40.69 -6.53
N ILE A 141 -4.42 39.69 -7.42
CA ILE A 141 -4.45 39.90 -8.88
C ILE A 141 -5.68 40.72 -9.29
N LYS A 142 -6.83 40.45 -8.73
CA LYS A 142 -8.09 41.17 -8.98
C LYS A 142 -7.99 42.65 -8.59
N PHE A 143 -7.46 42.95 -7.39
CA PHE A 143 -7.30 44.34 -6.95
C PHE A 143 -6.21 45.08 -7.72
N GLN A 144 -5.11 44.44 -8.10
CA GLN A 144 -4.11 45.02 -8.99
C GLN A 144 -4.72 45.48 -10.33
N ARG A 145 -5.54 44.60 -10.95
CA ARG A 145 -6.24 44.96 -12.21
C ARG A 145 -7.19 46.14 -12.04
N LYS A 146 -7.90 46.21 -10.87
CA LYS A 146 -8.76 47.36 -10.57
C LYS A 146 -7.96 48.65 -10.43
N VAL A 147 -6.84 48.62 -9.70
CA VAL A 147 -5.95 49.80 -9.56
C VAL A 147 -5.43 50.26 -10.93
N SER A 148 -4.92 49.35 -11.77
CA SER A 148 -4.48 49.69 -13.13
C SER A 148 -5.61 50.32 -13.94
N SER A 149 -6.80 49.72 -13.95
CA SER A 149 -7.95 50.25 -14.68
C SER A 149 -8.40 51.62 -14.20
N TYR A 150 -8.33 51.90 -12.90
CA TYR A 150 -8.68 53.25 -12.39
C TYR A 150 -7.56 54.27 -12.61
N ASN A 151 -6.30 53.88 -12.69
CA ASN A 151 -5.19 54.77 -13.04
C ASN A 151 -5.28 55.28 -14.47
N GLU A 152 -5.83 54.49 -15.40
CA GLU A 152 -6.01 54.85 -16.83
C GLU A 152 -7.23 55.72 -17.08
N LYS A 153 -8.16 55.88 -16.15
CA LYS A 153 -9.37 56.68 -16.28
C LYS A 153 -9.11 58.14 -15.95
N GLU A 154 -9.97 59.02 -16.50
CA GLU A 154 -9.94 60.44 -16.15
C GLU A 154 -10.00 60.65 -14.63
N LYS A 155 -9.20 61.59 -14.13
CA LYS A 155 -9.07 61.92 -12.71
C LYS A 155 -10.24 62.76 -12.20
N THR A 156 -11.46 62.27 -12.33
CA THR A 156 -12.66 62.89 -11.71
C THR A 156 -12.70 62.57 -10.19
N GLY A 157 -13.36 63.38 -9.37
CA GLY A 157 -13.45 63.17 -7.95
C GLY A 157 -13.94 61.77 -7.58
N SER A 158 -14.96 61.22 -8.29
CA SER A 158 -15.49 59.89 -8.11
C SER A 158 -14.47 58.79 -8.43
N ASN A 159 -13.71 58.98 -9.50
CA ASN A 159 -12.68 57.99 -9.90
C ASN A 159 -11.50 57.98 -8.92
N LEU A 160 -11.13 59.13 -8.36
CA LEU A 160 -10.08 59.24 -7.35
C LEU A 160 -10.47 58.51 -6.04
N VAL A 161 -11.71 58.61 -5.60
CA VAL A 161 -12.20 57.87 -4.42
C VAL A 161 -12.12 56.36 -4.69
N LYS A 162 -12.63 55.88 -5.82
CA LYS A 162 -12.60 54.45 -6.19
C LYS A 162 -11.16 53.92 -6.35
N LEU A 163 -10.24 54.76 -6.89
CA LEU A 163 -8.83 54.40 -6.96
C LEU A 163 -8.23 54.23 -5.55
N GLN A 164 -8.55 55.18 -4.63
CA GLN A 164 -8.06 55.09 -3.23
C GLN A 164 -8.57 53.85 -2.53
N GLU A 165 -9.85 53.50 -2.67
CA GLU A 165 -10.46 52.31 -2.12
C GLU A 165 -9.81 51.04 -2.70
N ALA A 166 -9.57 51.01 -4.02
CA ALA A 166 -8.92 49.88 -4.67
C ALA A 166 -7.46 49.72 -4.22
N LYS A 167 -6.71 50.81 -4.00
CA LYS A 167 -5.35 50.77 -3.43
C LYS A 167 -5.33 50.25 -2.00
N GLN A 168 -6.27 50.71 -1.15
CA GLN A 168 -6.39 50.22 0.23
C GLN A 168 -6.71 48.71 0.26
N SER A 169 -7.62 48.26 -0.60
CA SER A 169 -7.97 46.83 -0.72
C SER A 169 -6.79 45.99 -1.21
N LEU A 170 -6.01 46.54 -2.17
CA LEU A 170 -4.81 45.88 -2.67
C LEU A 170 -3.74 45.76 -1.58
N ASP A 171 -3.48 46.81 -0.81
CA ASP A 171 -2.51 46.80 0.30
C ASP A 171 -2.89 45.81 1.36
N ALA A 172 -4.19 45.77 1.75
CA ALA A 172 -4.71 44.79 2.71
C ALA A 172 -4.54 43.33 2.20
N SER A 173 -4.86 43.10 0.89
CA SER A 173 -4.70 41.77 0.30
C SER A 173 -3.23 41.37 0.17
N HIS A 174 -2.31 42.28 -0.12
CA HIS A 174 -0.88 42.00 -0.13
C HIS A 174 -0.34 41.63 1.26
N LYS A 175 -0.74 42.34 2.31
CA LYS A 175 -0.35 41.99 3.69
C LYS A 175 -0.84 40.64 4.08
N GLU A 176 -2.09 40.29 3.80
CA GLU A 176 -2.65 38.98 4.11
C GLU A 176 -1.98 37.88 3.26
N TYR A 177 -1.70 38.14 1.98
CA TYR A 177 -0.97 37.22 1.12
C TYR A 177 0.42 36.90 1.68
N SER A 178 1.22 37.92 1.99
CA SER A 178 2.57 37.74 2.56
C SER A 178 2.53 36.98 3.88
N ARG A 179 1.61 37.35 4.78
CA ARG A 179 1.41 36.66 6.06
C ARG A 179 1.08 35.18 5.85
N ARG A 180 0.14 34.87 4.97
CA ARG A 180 -0.29 33.50 4.67
C ARG A 180 0.80 32.69 3.96
N THR A 181 1.52 33.29 3.03
CA THR A 181 2.66 32.64 2.36
C THR A 181 3.68 32.18 3.41
N GLN A 182 4.07 33.07 4.33
CA GLN A 182 5.04 32.71 5.38
C GLN A 182 4.52 31.62 6.31
N THR A 183 3.27 31.70 6.74
CA THR A 183 2.66 30.65 7.58
C THR A 183 2.65 29.32 6.86
N LEU A 184 2.21 29.29 5.61
CA LEU A 184 2.10 28.06 4.82
C LEU A 184 3.48 27.44 4.49
N VAL A 185 4.50 28.26 4.22
CA VAL A 185 5.89 27.81 4.07
C VAL A 185 6.36 27.10 5.34
N ASN A 186 6.11 27.70 6.52
CA ASN A 186 6.49 27.11 7.79
C ASN A 186 5.73 25.79 8.05
N ASP A 187 4.41 25.79 7.85
CA ASP A 187 3.57 24.62 8.10
C ASP A 187 3.95 23.44 7.19
N LEU A 188 4.12 23.69 5.88
CA LEU A 188 4.54 22.65 4.93
C LEU A 188 5.96 22.16 5.21
N SER A 189 6.90 23.07 5.50
CA SER A 189 8.27 22.70 5.84
C SER A 189 8.32 21.82 7.10
N ASN A 190 7.62 22.21 8.16
CA ASN A 190 7.54 21.44 9.40
C ASN A 190 6.87 20.09 9.19
N PHE A 191 5.80 20.05 8.40
CA PHE A 191 5.11 18.80 8.07
C PHE A 191 6.01 17.84 7.28
N LEU A 192 6.67 18.32 6.23
CA LEU A 192 7.56 17.49 5.40
C LEU A 192 8.77 17.00 6.20
N ALA A 193 9.40 17.86 7.00
CA ALA A 193 10.49 17.47 7.90
C ALA A 193 10.04 16.51 9.01
N GLY A 194 8.78 16.61 9.45
CA GLY A 194 8.17 15.70 10.42
C GLY A 194 7.70 14.38 9.85
N SER A 195 7.47 14.28 8.54
CA SER A 195 6.88 13.11 7.87
C SER A 195 7.72 11.85 8.04
N GLU A 196 9.04 11.96 8.02
CA GLU A 196 9.95 10.85 8.26
C GLU A 196 9.76 10.23 9.65
N LYS A 197 9.62 11.07 10.68
CA LYS A 197 9.38 10.63 12.06
C LYS A 197 8.04 9.91 12.25
N VAL A 198 7.08 10.17 11.38
CA VAL A 198 5.78 9.47 11.36
C VAL A 198 5.86 8.18 10.54
N LEU A 199 6.52 8.21 9.40
CA LEU A 199 6.59 7.06 8.48
C LEU A 199 7.53 5.97 8.98
N GLN A 200 8.62 6.32 9.68
CA GLN A 200 9.55 5.33 10.21
C GLN A 200 8.89 4.31 11.14
N PRO A 201 8.18 4.69 12.22
CA PRO A 201 7.52 3.72 13.10
C PRO A 201 6.40 2.94 12.40
N LEU A 202 5.75 3.51 11.36
CA LEU A 202 4.78 2.78 10.56
C LEU A 202 5.45 1.65 9.78
N LEU A 203 6.59 1.91 9.16
CA LEU A 203 7.34 0.90 8.42
C LEU A 203 7.92 -0.17 9.35
N GLU A 204 8.48 0.23 10.49
CA GLU A 204 8.98 -0.70 11.51
C GLU A 204 7.85 -1.61 12.03
N GLY A 205 6.69 -1.05 12.33
CA GLY A 205 5.50 -1.79 12.76
C GLY A 205 4.99 -2.76 11.69
N PHE A 206 4.97 -2.33 10.44
CA PHE A 206 4.62 -3.19 9.30
C PHE A 206 5.59 -4.36 9.16
N ILE A 207 6.89 -4.11 9.16
CA ILE A 207 7.92 -5.16 9.04
C ILE A 207 7.84 -6.13 10.22
N ALA A 208 7.63 -5.63 11.44
CA ALA A 208 7.47 -6.48 12.62
C ALA A 208 6.24 -7.40 12.52
N ALA A 209 5.13 -6.88 12.03
CA ALA A 209 3.90 -7.66 11.79
C ALA A 209 4.12 -8.74 10.72
N GLU A 210 4.78 -8.42 9.60
CA GLU A 210 5.16 -9.36 8.54
C GLU A 210 6.02 -10.50 9.09
N VAL A 211 7.08 -10.16 9.82
CA VAL A 211 7.99 -11.15 10.41
C VAL A 211 7.26 -12.05 11.40
N ALA A 212 6.36 -11.50 12.22
CA ALA A 212 5.56 -12.27 13.17
C ALA A 212 4.62 -13.26 12.45
N TRP A 213 3.94 -12.80 11.42
CA TRP A 213 3.05 -13.61 10.58
C TRP A 213 3.79 -14.77 9.90
N VAL A 214 4.89 -14.49 9.20
CA VAL A 214 5.69 -15.52 8.52
C VAL A 214 6.23 -16.54 9.52
N ARG A 215 6.69 -16.10 10.70
CA ARG A 215 7.15 -17.01 11.76
C ARG A 215 6.02 -17.88 12.33
N ALA A 216 4.82 -17.35 12.45
CA ALA A 216 3.66 -18.10 12.90
C ALA A 216 3.24 -19.16 11.88
N CYS A 217 3.18 -18.81 10.59
CA CYS A 217 2.92 -19.75 9.50
C CYS A 217 3.99 -20.86 9.45
N LYS A 218 5.26 -20.49 9.56
CA LYS A 218 6.34 -21.47 9.59
C LYS A 218 6.18 -22.45 10.75
N ARG A 219 5.93 -21.97 11.97
CA ARG A 219 5.71 -22.86 13.13
C ARG A 219 4.53 -23.81 12.94
N ALA A 220 3.43 -23.31 12.36
CA ALA A 220 2.26 -24.14 12.05
C ALA A 220 2.59 -25.25 11.03
N LEU A 221 3.42 -24.96 10.03
CA LEU A 221 3.90 -25.95 9.06
C LEU A 221 4.88 -26.95 9.68
N ASP A 222 5.88 -26.49 10.45
CA ASP A 222 6.90 -27.33 11.07
C ASP A 222 6.26 -28.35 12.03
N THR A 223 5.27 -27.94 12.82
CA THR A 223 4.56 -28.83 13.76
C THR A 223 3.86 -29.98 13.03
N ARG A 224 3.39 -29.77 11.81
CA ARG A 224 2.62 -30.75 11.04
C ARG A 224 3.46 -31.58 10.08
N SER A 225 4.52 -31.02 9.51
CA SER A 225 5.44 -31.78 8.66
C SER A 225 6.09 -32.94 9.42
N HIS A 226 6.27 -32.84 10.75
CA HIS A 226 6.69 -33.93 11.59
C HIS A 226 5.66 -35.08 11.64
N MET A 227 4.37 -34.79 11.68
CA MET A 227 3.31 -35.82 11.69
C MET A 227 3.22 -36.55 10.35
N CYS A 228 3.27 -35.85 9.23
CA CYS A 228 3.26 -36.47 7.90
C CYS A 228 4.48 -37.37 7.64
N LEU A 229 5.65 -37.02 8.16
CA LEU A 229 6.87 -37.82 7.99
C LEU A 229 6.94 -39.07 8.88
N THR A 230 6.29 -39.05 10.04
CA THR A 230 6.26 -40.19 10.97
C THR A 230 5.20 -41.22 10.58
N ASN A 231 4.13 -40.85 9.91
CA ASN A 231 3.03 -41.71 9.50
C ASN A 231 3.13 -42.24 8.08
N ALA A 232 4.21 -41.91 7.32
CA ALA A 232 4.41 -42.46 5.99
C ALA A 232 4.52 -44.01 6.05
N PRO A 233 3.76 -44.76 5.22
CA PRO A 233 3.86 -46.19 5.16
C PRO A 233 5.28 -46.61 4.74
N GLY A 234 6.07 -47.09 5.67
CA GLY A 234 7.49 -47.43 5.50
C GLY A 234 8.45 -46.74 6.47
N ALA A 235 7.99 -45.81 7.30
CA ALA A 235 8.78 -45.26 8.40
C ALA A 235 8.69 -46.21 9.59
N THR A 236 9.54 -47.20 9.66
CA THR A 236 9.74 -48.04 10.86
C THR A 236 10.37 -47.20 11.96
N PRO A 237 9.80 -47.17 13.19
CA PRO A 237 10.47 -46.55 14.32
C PRO A 237 11.78 -47.27 14.57
N ALA A 238 12.87 -46.54 14.65
CA ALA A 238 14.18 -47.07 14.96
C ALA A 238 14.19 -47.67 16.37
N GLN A 239 13.87 -48.97 16.47
CA GLN A 239 14.18 -49.76 17.64
C GLN A 239 15.65 -50.18 17.54
N SER A 240 16.38 -49.76 18.55
CA SER A 240 17.74 -50.19 18.80
C SER A 240 17.83 -51.70 19.05
N ALA A 241 18.41 -52.45 18.11
CA ALA A 241 18.96 -53.79 18.38
C ALA A 241 20.07 -54.10 17.33
N PRO A 242 21.11 -54.90 17.69
CA PRO A 242 22.40 -54.81 17.04
C PRO A 242 22.57 -55.74 15.82
N SER A 243 23.27 -55.25 14.84
CA SER A 243 24.14 -55.92 13.86
C SER A 243 23.61 -57.13 13.12
N GLN A 244 23.23 -56.95 11.83
CA GLN A 244 23.80 -57.76 10.75
C GLN A 244 23.63 -57.06 9.42
N GLN A 245 24.75 -57.00 8.68
CA GLN A 245 24.93 -56.35 7.40
C GLN A 245 24.07 -56.98 6.30
N ASN A 246 23.25 -56.17 5.64
CA ASN A 246 23.06 -56.29 4.19
C ASN A 246 22.74 -54.88 3.68
N GLN A 247 23.66 -54.32 2.91
CA GLN A 247 23.65 -52.97 2.41
C GLN A 247 22.63 -52.84 1.25
N ILE A 248 21.49 -52.23 1.54
CA ILE A 248 20.73 -51.46 0.58
C ILE A 248 20.98 -49.98 0.94
N PRO A 249 21.45 -49.13 0.01
CA PRO A 249 21.77 -47.74 0.35
C PRO A 249 20.52 -47.00 0.80
N PRO A 250 20.59 -46.27 1.93
CA PRO A 250 19.45 -45.48 2.41
C PRO A 250 19.13 -44.38 1.35
N GLN A 251 17.96 -44.48 0.76
CA GLN A 251 17.43 -43.36 -0.04
C GLN A 251 17.31 -42.15 0.89
N GLN A 252 18.16 -41.17 0.66
CA GLN A 252 18.06 -39.87 1.35
C GLN A 252 16.67 -39.28 1.08
N PRO A 253 16.01 -38.69 2.09
CA PRO A 253 14.75 -38.02 1.87
C PRO A 253 14.94 -36.89 0.85
N LEU A 254 14.23 -36.98 -0.26
CA LEU A 254 14.24 -36.01 -1.34
C LEU A 254 14.08 -34.58 -0.79
N SER A 255 14.93 -33.68 -1.25
CA SER A 255 14.82 -32.27 -0.88
C SER A 255 13.46 -31.71 -1.34
N PRO A 256 12.95 -30.63 -0.74
CA PRO A 256 11.71 -29.98 -1.21
C PRO A 256 11.74 -29.63 -2.69
N LEU A 257 12.91 -29.30 -3.22
CA LEU A 257 13.12 -28.98 -4.65
C LEU A 257 12.98 -30.23 -5.53
N ASP A 258 13.49 -31.36 -5.08
CA ASP A 258 13.38 -32.64 -5.81
C ASP A 258 11.95 -33.18 -5.78
N ARG A 259 11.20 -32.91 -4.71
CA ARG A 259 9.76 -33.23 -4.65
C ARG A 259 8.96 -32.39 -5.63
N MET A 260 9.24 -31.08 -5.74
CA MET A 260 8.61 -30.20 -6.74
C MET A 260 8.91 -30.66 -8.19
N LYS A 261 10.15 -31.04 -8.47
CA LYS A 261 10.52 -31.62 -9.78
C LYS A 261 9.74 -32.91 -10.09
N ASN A 262 9.63 -33.82 -9.12
CA ASN A 262 8.84 -35.04 -9.29
C ASN A 262 7.36 -34.74 -9.56
N ILE A 263 6.78 -33.74 -8.92
CA ILE A 263 5.41 -33.30 -9.16
C ILE A 263 5.29 -32.74 -10.59
N GLU A 264 6.22 -31.90 -11.02
CA GLU A 264 6.23 -31.31 -12.37
C GLU A 264 6.39 -32.38 -13.47
N ASP A 265 7.27 -33.36 -13.26
CA ASP A 265 7.46 -34.48 -14.16
C ASP A 265 6.21 -35.38 -14.22
N THR A 266 5.52 -35.58 -13.09
CA THR A 266 4.27 -36.34 -13.03
C THR A 266 3.15 -35.63 -13.79
N PHE A 267 3.01 -34.30 -13.63
CA PHE A 267 2.04 -33.52 -14.41
C PHE A 267 2.35 -33.53 -15.91
N ARG A 268 3.62 -33.47 -16.27
CA ARG A 268 4.06 -33.55 -17.67
C ARG A 268 3.72 -34.92 -18.28
N ALA A 269 3.91 -36.01 -17.53
CA ALA A 269 3.53 -37.34 -17.93
C ALA A 269 2.01 -37.52 -18.13
N LEU A 270 1.20 -36.97 -17.21
CA LEU A 270 -0.27 -36.98 -17.29
C LEU A 270 -0.76 -36.16 -18.49
N GLY A 271 -0.15 -34.99 -18.76
CA GLY A 271 -0.46 -34.18 -19.93
C GLY A 271 -0.13 -34.87 -21.24
N ALA A 272 0.96 -35.62 -21.30
CA ALA A 272 1.35 -36.42 -22.47
C ALA A 272 0.37 -37.57 -22.74
N LEU A 273 -0.17 -38.21 -21.70
CA LEU A 273 -1.21 -39.25 -21.84
C LEU A 273 -2.53 -38.70 -22.37
N SER A 274 -2.91 -37.49 -21.99
CA SER A 274 -4.11 -36.81 -22.49
C SER A 274 -4.05 -36.47 -23.98
N ILE A 275 -2.87 -36.13 -24.49
CA ILE A 275 -2.67 -35.81 -25.90
C ILE A 275 -2.67 -37.10 -26.77
N ALA A 276 -2.12 -38.22 -26.27
CA ALA A 276 -2.12 -39.49 -26.95
C ALA A 276 -3.52 -40.12 -27.12
N SER A 277 -4.46 -39.83 -26.18
CA SER A 277 -5.84 -40.34 -26.27
C SER A 277 -6.75 -39.55 -27.23
N SER A 278 -6.37 -38.34 -27.66
CA SER A 278 -7.12 -37.55 -28.62
C SER A 278 -6.86 -37.88 -30.09
N ASP A 279 -5.74 -38.55 -30.40
CA ASP A 279 -5.35 -38.89 -31.80
C ASP A 279 -5.92 -40.25 -32.30
N THR A 280 -6.56 -41.06 -31.44
CA THR A 280 -7.12 -42.37 -31.82
C THR A 280 -8.61 -42.34 -32.19
N SER A 281 -9.26 -41.17 -32.20
CA SER A 281 -10.70 -41.06 -32.53
C SER A 281 -11.00 -40.52 -33.92
N ASN A 282 -10.02 -40.41 -34.82
CA ASN A 282 -10.21 -39.93 -36.18
C ASN A 282 -9.46 -40.83 -37.18
N LYS A 283 -9.98 -42.07 -37.35
CA LYS A 283 -9.78 -42.87 -38.54
C LYS A 283 -11.03 -43.68 -38.86
#